data_865c5f3aa94fd6dfa50ba130ca67bc9b
#
_entry.id   865c5f3aa94fd6dfa50ba130ca67bc9b
#
_cell.length_a   1.000
_cell.length_b   1.000
_cell.length_c   1.000
_cell.angle_alpha   90.00
_cell.angle_beta   90.00
_cell.angle_gamma   90.00
#
_symmetry.space_group_name_H-M   'P 1'
#
loop_
_entity.id
_entity.type
_entity.pdbx_description
1 polymer ?
#
loop_
_entity_poly.entity_id
_entity_poly.type
_entity_poly.pdbx_seq_one_letter_code
_entity_poly.pdbx_strand_id
1 'polypeptide(L)'
;EMLRSLVGSEMCIRDRYKAKNFDDAIAKAERLVADGGYGHTSSLYINVNETEKMDKFEAAMKTCRILINTPSSQGGIGDLYNFKLAPSLTLGCGSWGGNSVSENVGVKHLLNTKTVAERRENMLWMRTPEKVYFKKGCMPVALDELGTVMGKKRCFIVTDSFLYKNGYTKPIEDKLDQMGIVHTCFSDVAPDPSLASAKAGAKAMTAFEPDCIIALGGGSAMDAGKVMWMLYENPDADFSDMSMDFLDIRKRVYTFPKMGKKAYFVAIPTSSGTGSEVTPFAIITDQDTGVKWPLADYELLPDMAIVDTNNMMSAPKGLTRASGIDVMTHAIEAYVSMMASDYTDGLALKAIKLVFEYLPRAYKDGNDVEARDHMANASCMAGLAFANAFLGVNHSLAHKLGAFHHLPHGIANAVVLLDVMRYNSAEVPTKMGTFPQYQYCLLYTSDAADE
;
A
#
# COMPACT_ATOMS: atom_id res chain seq x y z
N GLU A 1 -25.75 26.82 -23.64
CA GLU A 1 -26.10 25.50 -24.22
C GLU A 1 -24.85 24.70 -24.58
N MET A 2 -23.81 25.30 -25.14
CA MET A 2 -22.56 24.66 -25.50
C MET A 2 -21.80 24.09 -24.27
N LEU A 3 -21.86 24.76 -23.12
CA LEU A 3 -21.22 24.29 -21.87
C LEU A 3 -21.93 23.08 -21.21
N ARG A 4 -23.22 22.86 -21.48
CA ARG A 4 -23.96 21.70 -20.93
C ARG A 4 -23.73 20.40 -21.67
N SER A 5 -23.34 20.44 -22.95
CA SER A 5 -22.99 19.27 -23.73
C SER A 5 -21.56 18.77 -23.46
N LEU A 6 -20.72 19.62 -22.85
CA LEU A 6 -19.31 19.37 -22.56
C LEU A 6 -19.04 18.51 -21.30
N VAL A 7 -20.05 18.33 -20.46
CA VAL A 7 -19.90 17.68 -19.14
C VAL A 7 -19.70 16.16 -19.23
N GLY A 8 -19.98 15.54 -20.36
CA GLY A 8 -19.89 14.08 -20.52
C GLY A 8 -18.71 13.56 -21.33
N SER A 9 -18.28 14.30 -22.33
CA SER A 9 -17.26 13.81 -23.31
C SER A 9 -16.05 14.71 -23.51
N GLU A 10 -16.04 15.91 -22.93
CA GLU A 10 -15.08 16.94 -23.25
C GLU A 10 -14.35 17.54 -22.03
N MET A 11 -14.02 16.71 -21.05
CA MET A 11 -13.11 17.08 -19.95
C MET A 11 -11.71 17.49 -20.45
N CYS A 12 -11.48 17.47 -21.75
CA CYS A 12 -10.19 17.77 -22.38
C CYS A 12 -10.05 19.19 -22.89
N ILE A 13 -11.14 19.99 -22.95
CA ILE A 13 -11.05 21.40 -23.38
C ILE A 13 -10.69 22.24 -22.17
N ARG A 14 -9.48 22.83 -22.20
CA ARG A 14 -8.99 23.74 -21.17
C ARG A 14 -8.79 25.12 -21.77
N ASP A 15 -9.65 26.02 -21.37
CA ASP A 15 -9.44 27.43 -21.67
C ASP A 15 -8.38 28.03 -20.76
N ARG A 16 -7.45 28.76 -21.34
CA ARG A 16 -6.42 29.49 -20.61
C ARG A 16 -6.69 30.98 -20.74
N TYR A 17 -6.86 31.64 -19.60
CA TYR A 17 -7.05 33.08 -19.53
C TYR A 17 -5.80 33.75 -18.98
N LYS A 18 -5.34 34.81 -19.65
CA LYS A 18 -4.26 35.66 -19.14
C LYS A 18 -4.84 36.67 -18.16
N ALA A 19 -4.18 36.86 -17.04
CA ALA A 19 -4.50 37.88 -16.06
C ALA A 19 -3.40 38.96 -16.02
N LYS A 20 -3.77 40.20 -15.76
CA LYS A 20 -2.84 41.32 -15.66
C LYS A 20 -2.12 41.35 -14.30
N ASN A 21 -2.81 40.93 -13.27
CA ASN A 21 -2.36 40.84 -11.89
C ASN A 21 -3.21 39.84 -11.13
N PHE A 22 -2.96 39.67 -9.84
CA PHE A 22 -3.67 38.71 -9.01
C PHE A 22 -5.17 39.01 -8.87
N ASP A 23 -5.56 40.26 -8.76
CA ASP A 23 -6.97 40.68 -8.65
C ASP A 23 -7.75 40.36 -9.93
N ASP A 24 -7.17 40.65 -11.09
CA ASP A 24 -7.72 40.27 -12.39
C ASP A 24 -7.84 38.75 -12.54
N ALA A 25 -6.89 37.98 -11.96
CA ALA A 25 -6.97 36.55 -11.95
C ALA A 25 -8.14 36.03 -11.09
N ILE A 26 -8.32 36.59 -9.90
CA ILE A 26 -9.48 36.29 -9.04
C ILE A 26 -10.78 36.61 -9.75
N ALA A 27 -10.93 37.79 -10.28
CA ALA A 27 -12.18 38.20 -10.96
C ALA A 27 -12.53 37.27 -12.14
N LYS A 28 -11.54 36.82 -12.89
CA LYS A 28 -11.72 35.83 -13.97
C LYS A 28 -12.09 34.45 -13.43
N ALA A 29 -11.46 34.02 -12.35
CA ALA A 29 -11.76 32.75 -11.71
C ALA A 29 -13.19 32.74 -11.12
N GLU A 30 -13.62 33.82 -10.45
CA GLU A 30 -14.99 33.97 -9.96
C GLU A 30 -16.02 33.90 -11.10
N ARG A 31 -15.73 34.57 -12.22
CA ARG A 31 -16.60 34.51 -13.38
C ARG A 31 -16.69 33.11 -13.96
N LEU A 32 -15.58 32.41 -14.11
CA LEU A 32 -15.56 31.03 -14.58
C LEU A 32 -16.35 30.08 -13.67
N VAL A 33 -16.23 30.26 -12.36
CA VAL A 33 -17.01 29.50 -11.39
C VAL A 33 -18.50 29.79 -11.51
N ALA A 34 -18.87 31.07 -11.69
CA ALA A 34 -20.25 31.45 -11.84
C ALA A 34 -20.86 30.96 -13.16
N ASP A 35 -20.13 31.11 -14.27
CA ASP A 35 -20.57 30.69 -15.61
C ASP A 35 -20.66 29.14 -15.70
N GLY A 36 -19.82 28.42 -14.97
CA GLY A 36 -19.81 26.96 -14.87
C GLY A 36 -20.82 26.36 -13.88
N GLY A 37 -21.61 27.22 -13.20
CA GLY A 37 -22.65 26.77 -12.25
C GLY A 37 -22.15 26.50 -10.84
N TYR A 38 -21.15 27.21 -10.38
CA TYR A 38 -20.47 27.08 -9.09
C TYR A 38 -19.84 25.72 -8.83
N GLY A 39 -18.52 25.72 -8.81
CA GLY A 39 -17.70 24.49 -8.75
C GLY A 39 -17.59 23.89 -7.36
N HIS A 40 -17.28 22.63 -7.35
CA HIS A 40 -16.98 21.88 -6.14
C HIS A 40 -15.62 22.23 -5.57
N THR A 41 -14.65 22.55 -6.43
CA THR A 41 -13.24 22.68 -6.05
C THR A 41 -12.55 23.74 -6.91
N SER A 42 -11.74 24.57 -6.27
CA SER A 42 -10.80 25.50 -6.90
C SER A 42 -9.38 25.14 -6.51
N SER A 43 -8.42 25.51 -7.36
CA SER A 43 -6.99 25.31 -7.09
C SER A 43 -6.22 26.61 -7.26
N LEU A 44 -5.36 26.91 -6.31
CA LEU A 44 -4.45 28.04 -6.34
C LEU A 44 -3.01 27.56 -6.31
N TYR A 45 -2.22 27.90 -7.33
CA TYR A 45 -0.79 27.66 -7.38
C TYR A 45 -0.06 28.93 -6.99
N ILE A 46 0.58 28.92 -5.82
CA ILE A 46 1.16 30.11 -5.22
C ILE A 46 2.28 29.73 -4.27
N ASN A 47 3.20 30.66 -3.97
CA ASN A 47 4.14 30.48 -2.89
C ASN A 47 3.38 30.48 -1.55
N VAL A 48 3.57 29.46 -0.76
CA VAL A 48 2.87 29.24 0.54
C VAL A 48 3.09 30.37 1.56
N ASN A 49 4.12 31.19 1.38
CA ASN A 49 4.38 32.35 2.23
C ASN A 49 3.52 33.59 1.87
N GLU A 50 2.77 33.55 0.77
CA GLU A 50 1.90 34.65 0.32
C GLU A 50 0.48 34.52 0.91
N THR A 51 0.38 34.49 2.24
CA THR A 51 -0.87 34.24 2.98
C THR A 51 -1.98 35.23 2.65
N GLU A 52 -1.66 36.54 2.53
CA GLU A 52 -2.64 37.58 2.18
C GLU A 52 -3.33 37.30 0.84
N LYS A 53 -2.60 36.77 -0.14
CA LYS A 53 -3.16 36.39 -1.43
C LYS A 53 -4.01 35.13 -1.33
N MET A 54 -3.61 34.18 -0.49
CA MET A 54 -4.42 32.98 -0.23
C MET A 54 -5.75 33.37 0.41
N ASP A 55 -5.73 34.15 1.48
CA ASP A 55 -6.92 34.62 2.18
C ASP A 55 -7.88 35.37 1.22
N LYS A 56 -7.33 36.22 0.36
CA LYS A 56 -8.09 36.94 -0.64
C LYS A 56 -8.77 36.01 -1.65
N PHE A 57 -8.05 34.99 -2.12
CA PHE A 57 -8.60 33.99 -3.03
C PHE A 57 -9.68 33.15 -2.36
N GLU A 58 -9.45 32.72 -1.12
CA GLU A 58 -10.40 31.96 -0.33
C GLU A 58 -11.70 32.71 -0.09
N ALA A 59 -11.61 33.99 0.21
CA ALA A 59 -12.79 34.86 0.42
C ALA A 59 -13.63 35.04 -0.85
N ALA A 60 -12.99 35.12 -2.02
CA ALA A 60 -13.64 35.36 -3.28
C ALA A 60 -14.31 34.12 -3.88
N MET A 61 -13.64 32.95 -3.81
CA MET A 61 -14.09 31.76 -4.53
C MET A 61 -15.31 31.09 -3.91
N LYS A 62 -16.40 31.00 -4.69
CA LYS A 62 -17.62 30.28 -4.32
C LYS A 62 -17.52 28.78 -4.63
N THR A 63 -16.59 28.12 -3.97
CA THR A 63 -16.32 26.68 -4.07
C THR A 63 -16.19 26.07 -2.69
N CYS A 64 -16.59 24.81 -2.54
CA CYS A 64 -16.56 24.13 -1.24
C CYS A 64 -15.16 23.67 -0.83
N ARG A 65 -14.23 23.57 -1.79
CA ARG A 65 -12.84 23.17 -1.53
C ARG A 65 -11.88 24.09 -2.27
N ILE A 66 -10.85 24.49 -1.57
CA ILE A 66 -9.74 25.25 -2.16
C ILE A 66 -8.47 24.47 -1.91
N LEU A 67 -7.76 24.13 -2.98
CA LEU A 67 -6.54 23.33 -2.96
C LEU A 67 -5.35 24.23 -3.27
N ILE A 68 -4.34 24.18 -2.43
CA ILE A 68 -3.11 24.93 -2.64
C ILE A 68 -2.07 24.01 -3.29
N ASN A 69 -1.50 24.48 -4.41
CA ASN A 69 -0.45 23.79 -5.18
C ASN A 69 -0.81 22.35 -5.61
N THR A 70 -2.10 22.10 -5.81
CA THR A 70 -2.58 20.78 -6.23
C THR A 70 -3.72 20.95 -7.25
N PRO A 71 -3.77 20.12 -8.30
CA PRO A 71 -4.86 20.15 -9.28
C PRO A 71 -6.20 19.77 -8.65
N SER A 72 -7.26 20.45 -9.02
CA SER A 72 -8.63 20.13 -8.57
C SER A 72 -9.05 18.71 -8.90
N SER A 73 -8.57 18.16 -10.02
CA SER A 73 -8.84 16.79 -10.44
C SER A 73 -8.23 15.72 -9.52
N GLN A 74 -7.14 16.04 -8.84
CA GLN A 74 -6.48 15.14 -7.89
C GLN A 74 -7.00 15.31 -6.47
N GLY A 75 -7.11 16.55 -6.02
CA GLY A 75 -7.46 16.82 -4.64
C GLY A 75 -8.96 17.02 -4.39
N GLY A 76 -9.76 17.21 -5.44
CA GLY A 76 -11.21 17.42 -5.28
C GLY A 76 -11.93 16.22 -4.66
N ILE A 77 -11.54 15.02 -5.01
CA ILE A 77 -12.10 13.76 -4.47
C ILE A 77 -11.43 13.33 -3.15
N GLY A 78 -10.48 14.09 -2.63
CA GLY A 78 -9.56 13.68 -1.58
C GLY A 78 -8.39 12.92 -2.16
N ASP A 79 -7.18 13.34 -1.79
CA ASP A 79 -5.96 12.66 -2.24
C ASP A 79 -5.62 11.54 -1.26
N LEU A 80 -5.30 10.39 -1.80
CA LEU A 80 -4.91 9.21 -1.04
C LEU A 80 -3.61 9.41 -0.26
N TYR A 81 -2.75 10.33 -0.70
CA TYR A 81 -1.39 10.43 -0.20
C TYR A 81 -1.04 11.76 0.46
N ASN A 82 -1.61 12.86 0.03
CA ASN A 82 -1.14 14.20 0.39
C ASN A 82 -2.06 15.03 1.28
N PHE A 83 -3.33 14.66 1.43
CA PHE A 83 -4.30 15.42 2.21
C PHE A 83 -4.90 14.60 3.35
N LYS A 84 -5.23 15.28 4.45
CA LYS A 84 -6.10 14.72 5.49
C LYS A 84 -7.58 14.85 5.12
N LEU A 85 -7.91 14.70 3.86
CA LEU A 85 -9.28 14.70 3.37
C LEU A 85 -9.70 13.26 3.09
N ALA A 86 -10.80 12.84 3.66
CA ALA A 86 -11.40 11.55 3.33
C ALA A 86 -11.76 11.52 1.84
N PRO A 87 -11.46 10.46 1.11
CA PRO A 87 -11.88 10.31 -0.28
C PRO A 87 -13.40 10.36 -0.39
N SER A 88 -13.91 11.09 -1.37
CA SER A 88 -15.34 11.15 -1.66
C SER A 88 -15.59 11.27 -3.16
N LEU A 89 -16.43 10.39 -3.68
CA LEU A 89 -16.91 10.48 -5.06
C LEU A 89 -18.11 11.45 -5.18
N THR A 90 -18.74 11.79 -4.05
CA THR A 90 -19.85 12.74 -4.01
C THR A 90 -19.35 14.09 -3.50
N LEU A 91 -19.16 15.02 -4.44
CA LEU A 91 -18.69 16.36 -4.13
C LEU A 91 -19.88 17.29 -3.97
N GLY A 92 -20.12 17.76 -2.75
CA GLY A 92 -21.14 18.78 -2.51
C GLY A 92 -20.70 20.13 -3.07
N CYS A 93 -21.62 20.86 -3.72
CA CYS A 93 -21.40 22.25 -4.15
C CYS A 93 -21.89 23.27 -3.12
N GLY A 94 -22.46 22.82 -2.04
CA GLY A 94 -23.10 23.66 -1.07
C GLY A 94 -24.33 24.42 -1.64
N SER A 95 -24.81 25.40 -0.91
CA SER A 95 -25.93 26.25 -1.35
C SER A 95 -25.61 27.05 -2.60
N TRP A 96 -24.35 27.32 -2.90
CA TRP A 96 -23.94 27.99 -4.15
C TRP A 96 -24.27 27.19 -5.40
N GLY A 97 -24.14 25.88 -5.34
CA GLY A 97 -24.42 24.97 -6.46
C GLY A 97 -25.86 24.45 -6.48
N GLY A 98 -26.73 24.90 -5.59
CA GLY A 98 -28.11 24.45 -5.51
C GLY A 98 -28.27 22.99 -5.08
N ASN A 99 -27.26 22.38 -4.48
CA ASN A 99 -27.29 20.98 -4.03
C ASN A 99 -28.05 20.83 -2.71
N SER A 100 -28.93 19.84 -2.68
CA SER A 100 -29.48 19.35 -1.43
C SER A 100 -28.44 18.50 -0.69
N VAL A 101 -28.38 18.65 0.62
CA VAL A 101 -27.49 17.84 1.46
C VAL A 101 -27.97 16.39 1.53
N SER A 102 -27.03 15.43 1.56
CA SER A 102 -27.35 14.01 1.73
C SER A 102 -27.60 13.61 3.20
N GLU A 103 -27.41 14.53 4.14
CA GLU A 103 -27.62 14.31 5.57
C GLU A 103 -28.88 15.03 6.06
N ASN A 104 -29.37 14.66 7.27
CA ASN A 104 -30.44 15.40 7.92
C ASN A 104 -30.10 16.89 8.07
N VAL A 105 -31.02 17.75 7.65
CA VAL A 105 -30.84 19.19 7.70
C VAL A 105 -30.73 19.67 9.15
N GLY A 106 -29.60 20.30 9.48
CA GLY A 106 -29.34 20.89 10.79
C GLY A 106 -28.58 22.21 10.62
N VAL A 107 -28.23 22.86 11.71
CA VAL A 107 -27.52 24.16 11.68
C VAL A 107 -26.25 24.12 10.84
N LYS A 108 -25.51 23.00 10.86
CA LYS A 108 -24.31 22.81 10.04
C LYS A 108 -24.57 22.95 8.53
N HIS A 109 -25.79 22.66 8.05
CA HIS A 109 -26.16 22.73 6.64
C HIS A 109 -26.52 24.14 6.18
N LEU A 110 -26.67 25.07 7.10
CA LEU A 110 -26.88 26.51 6.82
C LEU A 110 -25.55 27.23 6.62
N LEU A 111 -24.44 26.56 6.89
CA LEU A 111 -23.09 27.09 6.76
C LEU A 111 -22.44 26.57 5.47
N ASN A 112 -21.91 27.45 4.67
CA ASN A 112 -21.05 27.09 3.55
C ASN A 112 -19.64 26.90 4.10
N THR A 113 -19.21 25.64 4.22
CA THR A 113 -17.87 25.31 4.69
C THR A 113 -16.92 25.24 3.50
N LYS A 114 -15.84 26.00 3.58
CA LYS A 114 -14.69 25.89 2.67
C LYS A 114 -13.62 25.05 3.34
N THR A 115 -13.08 24.08 2.63
CA THR A 115 -11.92 23.33 3.07
C THR A 115 -10.71 23.83 2.31
N VAL A 116 -9.70 24.30 3.04
CA VAL A 116 -8.40 24.66 2.49
C VAL A 116 -7.46 23.51 2.78
N ALA A 117 -6.82 23.00 1.75
CA ALA A 117 -5.87 21.90 1.88
C ALA A 117 -4.56 22.28 1.19
N GLU A 118 -3.50 22.29 1.97
CA GLU A 118 -2.14 22.53 1.52
C GLU A 118 -1.41 21.19 1.34
N ARG A 119 -0.69 21.07 0.23
CA ARG A 119 0.18 19.92 0.00
C ARG A 119 1.35 19.97 0.97
N ARG A 120 1.56 18.87 1.69
CA ARG A 120 2.77 18.67 2.50
C ARG A 120 3.78 17.84 1.72
N GLU A 121 5.05 18.01 2.07
CA GLU A 121 6.10 17.14 1.57
C GLU A 121 5.80 15.68 1.87
N ASN A 122 6.01 14.84 0.86
CA ASN A 122 5.93 13.39 0.99
C ASN A 122 7.29 12.82 1.39
N MET A 123 7.33 11.57 1.78
CA MET A 123 8.57 10.79 1.93
C MET A 123 9.61 11.41 2.84
N LEU A 124 9.17 11.99 3.97
CA LEU A 124 10.10 12.55 4.96
C LEU A 124 10.90 11.47 5.73
N TRP A 125 10.48 10.22 5.65
CA TRP A 125 11.12 9.09 6.32
C TRP A 125 10.70 7.76 5.68
N MET A 126 11.52 6.73 5.86
CA MET A 126 11.18 5.35 5.55
C MET A 126 11.29 4.46 6.79
N ARG A 127 10.55 3.36 6.81
CA ARG A 127 10.60 2.37 7.89
C ARG A 127 10.83 0.97 7.32
N THR A 128 11.66 0.20 7.99
CA THR A 128 12.00 -1.19 7.67
C THR A 128 11.91 -2.02 8.95
N PRO A 129 11.84 -3.36 8.88
CA PRO A 129 12.07 -4.20 10.05
C PRO A 129 13.37 -3.83 10.76
N GLU A 130 13.44 -4.08 12.07
CA GLU A 130 14.68 -3.86 12.83
C GLU A 130 15.83 -4.70 12.26
N LYS A 131 15.51 -5.94 11.84
CA LYS A 131 16.49 -6.86 11.26
C LYS A 131 15.89 -7.65 10.10
N VAL A 132 16.70 -7.82 9.06
CA VAL A 132 16.41 -8.73 7.95
C VAL A 132 17.56 -9.72 7.84
N TYR A 133 17.30 -10.96 8.21
CA TYR A 133 18.20 -12.08 7.93
C TYR A 133 17.96 -12.59 6.52
N PHE A 134 19.00 -12.76 5.75
CA PHE A 134 18.90 -13.24 4.38
C PHE A 134 20.05 -14.23 4.08
N LYS A 135 19.86 -15.07 3.11
CA LYS A 135 20.76 -16.13 2.66
C LYS A 135 20.31 -17.51 3.11
N LYS A 136 20.57 -18.47 2.25
CA LYS A 136 20.33 -19.89 2.52
C LYS A 136 20.94 -20.33 3.84
N GLY A 137 20.13 -20.88 4.74
CA GLY A 137 20.58 -21.40 6.04
C GLY A 137 20.70 -20.35 7.15
N CYS A 138 20.14 -19.14 6.96
CA CYS A 138 20.19 -18.10 8.00
C CYS A 138 19.19 -18.32 9.14
N MET A 139 18.13 -19.09 8.93
CA MET A 139 17.04 -19.25 9.90
C MET A 139 17.51 -19.73 11.29
N PRO A 140 18.35 -20.78 11.45
CA PRO A 140 18.79 -21.19 12.77
C PRO A 140 19.55 -20.10 13.52
N VAL A 141 20.37 -19.31 12.80
CA VAL A 141 21.15 -18.20 13.39
C VAL A 141 20.22 -17.07 13.85
N ALA A 142 19.23 -16.73 13.02
CA ALA A 142 18.25 -15.71 13.36
C ALA A 142 17.39 -16.11 14.58
N LEU A 143 16.96 -17.38 14.64
CA LEU A 143 16.18 -17.89 15.76
C LEU A 143 16.98 -17.94 17.07
N ASP A 144 18.31 -18.14 17.01
CA ASP A 144 19.15 -18.10 18.22
C ASP A 144 19.03 -16.76 18.97
N GLU A 145 18.86 -15.66 18.25
CA GLU A 145 18.68 -14.34 18.89
C GLU A 145 17.45 -14.28 19.80
N LEU A 146 16.37 -14.98 19.45
CA LEU A 146 15.13 -14.97 20.24
C LEU A 146 15.38 -15.44 21.69
N GLY A 147 16.18 -16.49 21.84
CA GLY A 147 16.53 -17.02 23.15
C GLY A 147 17.73 -16.33 23.77
N THR A 148 18.85 -16.22 23.04
CA THR A 148 20.15 -15.82 23.59
C THR A 148 20.29 -14.33 23.83
N VAL A 149 19.68 -13.51 22.95
CA VAL A 149 19.79 -12.04 23.01
C VAL A 149 18.52 -11.42 23.59
N MET A 150 17.36 -11.83 23.09
CA MET A 150 16.09 -11.22 23.46
C MET A 150 15.43 -11.87 24.69
N GLY A 151 15.87 -13.07 25.08
CA GLY A 151 15.37 -13.77 26.25
C GLY A 151 13.91 -14.22 26.14
N LYS A 152 13.40 -14.44 24.92
CA LYS A 152 12.02 -14.89 24.67
C LYS A 152 11.79 -16.30 25.26
N LYS A 153 10.58 -16.54 25.75
CA LYS A 153 10.24 -17.77 26.47
C LYS A 153 9.06 -18.53 25.87
N ARG A 154 8.18 -17.86 25.17
CA ARG A 154 6.92 -18.44 24.68
C ARG A 154 6.68 -18.00 23.23
N CYS A 155 6.80 -18.94 22.30
CA CYS A 155 6.68 -18.67 20.89
C CYS A 155 5.38 -19.24 20.30
N PHE A 156 4.62 -18.42 19.59
CA PHE A 156 3.40 -18.82 18.89
C PHE A 156 3.68 -18.85 17.38
N ILE A 157 3.58 -20.02 16.77
CA ILE A 157 3.83 -20.20 15.33
C ILE A 157 2.49 -20.11 14.59
N VAL A 158 2.44 -19.27 13.55
CA VAL A 158 1.29 -19.15 12.64
C VAL A 158 1.70 -19.65 11.26
N THR A 159 0.94 -20.58 10.70
CA THR A 159 1.20 -21.14 9.37
C THR A 159 -0.10 -21.68 8.73
N ASP A 160 -0.01 -22.18 7.51
CA ASP A 160 -1.10 -22.93 6.88
C ASP A 160 -1.00 -24.44 7.10
N SER A 161 -2.10 -25.16 6.87
CA SER A 161 -2.19 -26.59 7.11
C SER A 161 -1.30 -27.43 6.18
N PHE A 162 -0.97 -26.90 4.98
CA PHE A 162 -0.07 -27.60 4.05
C PHE A 162 1.37 -27.56 4.57
N LEU A 163 1.85 -26.42 4.95
CA LEU A 163 3.21 -26.25 5.47
C LEU A 163 3.41 -27.04 6.77
N TYR A 164 2.42 -26.99 7.66
CA TYR A 164 2.45 -27.75 8.91
C TYR A 164 2.53 -29.26 8.67
N LYS A 165 1.61 -29.81 7.86
CA LYS A 165 1.57 -31.25 7.55
C LYS A 165 2.80 -31.75 6.81
N ASN A 166 3.48 -30.90 6.05
CA ASN A 166 4.68 -31.23 5.32
C ASN A 166 5.97 -30.93 6.11
N GLY A 167 5.86 -30.58 7.39
CA GLY A 167 6.99 -30.47 8.31
C GLY A 167 7.83 -29.21 8.15
N TYR A 168 7.32 -28.14 7.52
CA TYR A 168 8.06 -26.87 7.37
C TYR A 168 8.27 -26.16 8.71
N THR A 169 7.40 -26.40 9.69
CA THR A 169 7.54 -25.85 11.05
C THR A 169 8.61 -26.59 11.86
N LYS A 170 8.90 -27.85 11.51
CA LYS A 170 9.77 -28.71 12.31
C LYS A 170 11.16 -28.11 12.59
N PRO A 171 11.88 -27.54 11.64
CA PRO A 171 13.18 -26.90 11.92
C PRO A 171 13.08 -25.73 12.92
N ILE A 172 11.93 -25.02 12.94
CA ILE A 172 11.67 -23.93 13.89
C ILE A 172 11.38 -24.52 15.27
N GLU A 173 10.49 -25.51 15.35
CA GLU A 173 10.10 -26.20 16.58
C GLU A 173 11.33 -26.84 17.26
N ASP A 174 12.14 -27.58 16.50
CA ASP A 174 13.37 -28.21 17.01
C ASP A 174 14.36 -27.17 17.55
N LYS A 175 14.45 -26.00 16.89
CA LYS A 175 15.32 -24.92 17.34
C LYS A 175 14.80 -24.26 18.61
N LEU A 176 13.49 -24.04 18.72
CA LEU A 176 12.85 -23.51 19.93
C LEU A 176 13.00 -24.50 21.11
N ASP A 177 12.81 -25.80 20.87
CA ASP A 177 13.04 -26.85 21.87
C ASP A 177 14.49 -26.85 22.37
N GLN A 178 15.46 -26.75 21.45
CA GLN A 178 16.88 -26.66 21.80
C GLN A 178 17.20 -25.49 22.74
N MET A 179 16.46 -24.36 22.55
CA MET A 179 16.62 -23.17 23.37
C MET A 179 15.77 -23.19 24.65
N GLY A 180 14.92 -24.20 24.84
CA GLY A 180 13.98 -24.28 25.96
C GLY A 180 12.85 -23.26 25.88
N ILE A 181 12.50 -22.81 24.68
CA ILE A 181 11.40 -21.90 24.43
C ILE A 181 10.12 -22.71 24.23
N VAL A 182 9.14 -22.51 25.10
CA VAL A 182 7.83 -23.17 24.99
C VAL A 182 7.14 -22.66 23.73
N HIS A 183 6.61 -23.55 22.91
CA HIS A 183 5.96 -23.15 21.67
C HIS A 183 4.63 -23.87 21.42
N THR A 184 3.81 -23.31 20.59
CA THR A 184 2.60 -23.89 20.01
C THR A 184 2.40 -23.41 18.58
N CYS A 185 1.62 -24.16 17.79
CA CYS A 185 1.41 -23.84 16.39
C CYS A 185 -0.09 -23.72 16.08
N PHE A 186 -0.47 -22.64 15.42
CA PHE A 186 -1.78 -22.46 14.80
C PHE A 186 -1.60 -22.65 13.28
N SER A 187 -2.14 -23.73 12.75
CA SER A 187 -1.95 -24.17 11.37
C SER A 187 -3.21 -24.08 10.50
N ASP A 188 -4.23 -23.38 10.97
CA ASP A 188 -5.52 -23.27 10.28
C ASP A 188 -5.69 -21.93 9.56
N VAL A 189 -4.66 -21.55 8.78
CA VAL A 189 -4.73 -20.36 7.91
C VAL A 189 -5.07 -20.81 6.49
N ALA A 190 -6.18 -20.28 5.96
CA ALA A 190 -6.58 -20.50 4.57
C ALA A 190 -5.75 -19.62 3.59
N PRO A 191 -5.67 -20.00 2.30
CA PRO A 191 -5.01 -19.19 1.26
C PRO A 191 -5.58 -17.77 1.10
N ASP A 192 -6.84 -17.56 1.44
CA ASP A 192 -7.48 -16.26 1.55
C ASP A 192 -7.91 -16.09 3.02
N PRO A 193 -7.06 -15.50 3.87
CA PRO A 193 -7.25 -15.54 5.31
C PRO A 193 -8.48 -14.74 5.73
N SER A 194 -9.30 -15.36 6.57
CA SER A 194 -10.55 -14.77 7.04
C SER A 194 -10.40 -14.07 8.38
N LEU A 195 -11.24 -13.07 8.61
CA LEU A 195 -11.33 -12.40 9.89
C LEU A 195 -11.72 -13.38 11.02
N ALA A 196 -12.56 -14.37 10.72
CA ALA A 196 -12.94 -15.42 11.69
C ALA A 196 -11.71 -16.27 12.11
N SER A 197 -10.87 -16.71 11.15
CA SER A 197 -9.63 -17.41 11.45
C SER A 197 -8.65 -16.54 12.24
N ALA A 198 -8.50 -15.27 11.89
CA ALA A 198 -7.66 -14.34 12.64
C ALA A 198 -8.14 -14.15 14.09
N LYS A 199 -9.45 -14.01 14.32
CA LYS A 199 -10.03 -13.95 15.67
C LYS A 199 -9.82 -15.24 16.46
N ALA A 200 -9.94 -16.41 15.81
CA ALA A 200 -9.67 -17.70 16.45
C ALA A 200 -8.19 -17.84 16.85
N GLY A 201 -7.25 -17.44 15.98
CA GLY A 201 -5.83 -17.42 16.28
C GLY A 201 -5.48 -16.45 17.41
N ALA A 202 -6.04 -15.23 17.40
CA ALA A 202 -5.84 -14.26 18.48
C ALA A 202 -6.37 -14.77 19.84
N LYS A 203 -7.50 -15.48 19.84
CA LYS A 203 -8.02 -16.15 21.06
C LYS A 203 -7.03 -17.23 21.55
N ALA A 204 -6.47 -18.02 20.64
CA ALA A 204 -5.46 -19.01 20.99
C ALA A 204 -4.18 -18.35 21.53
N MET A 205 -3.73 -17.22 20.93
CA MET A 205 -2.62 -16.42 21.45
C MET A 205 -2.92 -15.91 22.87
N THR A 206 -4.13 -15.40 23.12
CA THR A 206 -4.53 -14.92 24.45
C THR A 206 -4.49 -16.04 25.50
N ALA A 207 -4.85 -17.27 25.15
CA ALA A 207 -4.75 -18.40 26.04
C ALA A 207 -3.30 -18.88 26.25
N PHE A 208 -2.45 -18.72 25.26
CA PHE A 208 -1.05 -19.17 25.32
C PHE A 208 -0.10 -18.08 25.86
N GLU A 209 -0.45 -16.79 25.77
CA GLU A 209 0.35 -15.65 26.21
C GLU A 209 1.79 -15.64 25.63
N PRO A 210 1.96 -15.58 24.29
CA PRO A 210 3.28 -15.54 23.68
C PRO A 210 3.98 -14.20 23.91
N ASP A 211 5.31 -14.24 24.05
CA ASP A 211 6.20 -13.07 23.99
C ASP A 211 6.92 -12.97 22.63
N CYS A 212 6.71 -13.96 21.76
CA CYS A 212 7.18 -14.00 20.38
C CYS A 212 6.14 -14.68 19.49
N ILE A 213 5.93 -14.14 18.29
CA ILE A 213 5.08 -14.72 17.26
C ILE A 213 5.93 -14.95 16.02
N ILE A 214 5.86 -16.14 15.43
CA ILE A 214 6.54 -16.48 14.19
C ILE A 214 5.48 -16.80 13.13
N ALA A 215 5.37 -15.97 12.09
CA ALA A 215 4.53 -16.25 10.93
C ALA A 215 5.36 -16.89 9.82
N LEU A 216 5.12 -18.18 9.55
CA LEU A 216 5.78 -18.95 8.52
C LEU A 216 4.85 -19.20 7.34
N GLY A 217 5.18 -18.73 6.15
CA GLY A 217 4.39 -19.04 4.96
C GLY A 217 4.47 -18.01 3.84
N GLY A 218 3.49 -18.03 2.96
CA GLY A 218 3.26 -16.98 1.97
C GLY A 218 2.58 -15.75 2.58
N GLY A 219 2.18 -14.80 1.75
CA GLY A 219 1.49 -13.59 2.19
C GLY A 219 0.31 -13.87 3.11
N SER A 220 -0.54 -14.85 2.78
CA SER A 220 -1.73 -15.20 3.57
C SER A 220 -1.40 -15.57 5.02
N ALA A 221 -0.38 -16.38 5.26
CA ALA A 221 0.01 -16.78 6.61
C ALA A 221 0.62 -15.60 7.39
N MET A 222 1.42 -14.76 6.73
CA MET A 222 2.00 -13.57 7.34
C MET A 222 0.95 -12.51 7.64
N ASP A 223 0.03 -12.27 6.72
CA ASP A 223 -1.07 -11.29 6.90
C ASP A 223 -2.01 -11.73 8.02
N ALA A 224 -2.41 -13.02 8.05
CA ALA A 224 -3.18 -13.58 9.17
C ALA A 224 -2.43 -13.42 10.48
N GLY A 225 -1.12 -13.73 10.50
CA GLY A 225 -0.27 -13.57 11.69
C GLY A 225 -0.24 -12.13 12.21
N LYS A 226 -0.10 -11.13 11.32
CA LYS A 226 -0.14 -9.71 11.67
C LYS A 226 -1.49 -9.31 12.28
N VAL A 227 -2.60 -9.77 11.69
CA VAL A 227 -3.95 -9.47 12.21
C VAL A 227 -4.18 -10.17 13.55
N MET A 228 -3.75 -11.43 13.70
CA MET A 228 -3.80 -12.16 14.97
C MET A 228 -2.98 -11.44 16.05
N TRP A 229 -1.77 -11.00 15.73
CA TRP A 229 -0.92 -10.20 16.61
C TRP A 229 -1.60 -8.92 17.07
N MET A 230 -2.20 -8.17 16.12
CA MET A 230 -2.92 -6.94 16.40
C MET A 230 -4.08 -7.19 17.38
N LEU A 231 -4.91 -8.18 17.12
CA LEU A 231 -6.05 -8.53 17.98
C LEU A 231 -5.62 -9.09 19.35
N TYR A 232 -4.50 -9.79 19.41
CA TYR A 232 -3.91 -10.27 20.66
C TYR A 232 -3.43 -9.12 21.56
N GLU A 233 -2.76 -8.14 20.95
CA GLU A 233 -2.26 -6.98 21.71
C GLU A 233 -3.36 -5.99 22.07
N ASN A 234 -4.35 -5.83 21.17
CA ASN A 234 -5.41 -4.84 21.27
C ASN A 234 -6.79 -5.49 20.99
N PRO A 235 -7.34 -6.24 21.96
CA PRO A 235 -8.60 -6.99 21.75
C PRO A 235 -9.81 -6.13 21.43
N ASP A 236 -9.82 -4.88 21.92
CA ASP A 236 -10.89 -3.91 21.76
C ASP A 236 -10.75 -3.03 20.53
N ALA A 237 -9.77 -3.32 19.66
CA ALA A 237 -9.54 -2.54 18.45
C ALA A 237 -10.72 -2.64 17.49
N ASP A 238 -11.25 -1.50 17.05
CA ASP A 238 -12.29 -1.44 16.03
C ASP A 238 -11.69 -1.67 14.65
N PHE A 239 -12.01 -2.82 14.08
CA PHE A 239 -11.48 -3.23 12.79
C PHE A 239 -12.00 -2.35 11.65
N SER A 240 -13.24 -1.85 11.76
CA SER A 240 -13.83 -0.97 10.73
C SER A 240 -13.14 0.38 10.65
N ASP A 241 -12.71 0.93 11.79
CA ASP A 241 -11.97 2.18 11.83
C ASP A 241 -10.54 2.05 11.28
N MET A 242 -9.95 0.86 11.38
CA MET A 242 -8.57 0.60 10.93
C MET A 242 -8.46 0.23 9.45
N SER A 243 -9.52 -0.28 8.86
CA SER A 243 -9.59 -0.67 7.46
C SER A 243 -9.90 0.53 6.57
N MET A 244 -9.14 1.58 6.72
CA MET A 244 -9.31 2.78 5.90
C MET A 244 -8.79 2.54 4.50
N ASP A 245 -9.72 2.50 3.55
CA ASP A 245 -9.39 2.42 2.14
C ASP A 245 -8.56 3.64 1.71
N PHE A 246 -7.40 3.39 1.13
CA PHE A 246 -6.67 4.35 0.31
C PHE A 246 -6.09 5.61 0.97
N LEU A 247 -5.79 5.61 2.26
CA LEU A 247 -5.09 6.73 2.90
C LEU A 247 -3.61 6.41 3.16
N ASP A 248 -2.76 7.39 2.94
CA ASP A 248 -1.35 7.29 3.30
C ASP A 248 -1.21 7.06 4.81
N ILE A 249 -0.68 5.91 5.19
CA ILE A 249 -0.49 5.50 6.58
C ILE A 249 0.39 6.47 7.38
N ARG A 250 1.18 7.31 6.72
CA ARG A 250 2.02 8.34 7.35
C ARG A 250 1.24 9.57 7.75
N LYS A 251 0.08 9.81 7.18
CA LYS A 251 -0.78 10.97 7.53
C LYS A 251 -1.44 10.83 8.88
N ARG A 252 -1.56 9.62 9.41
CA ARG A 252 -2.21 9.33 10.70
C ARG A 252 -3.61 9.93 10.81
N VAL A 253 -4.42 9.73 9.77
CA VAL A 253 -5.81 10.21 9.72
C VAL A 253 -6.69 9.44 10.70
N TYR A 254 -6.35 8.18 10.96
CA TYR A 254 -6.96 7.32 11.97
C TYR A 254 -5.95 6.89 13.02
N THR A 255 -6.44 6.41 14.15
CA THR A 255 -5.57 5.93 15.23
C THR A 255 -5.39 4.43 15.10
N PHE A 256 -4.19 4.00 14.70
CA PHE A 256 -3.83 2.59 14.77
C PHE A 256 -3.23 2.28 16.15
N PRO A 257 -3.58 1.14 16.78
CA PRO A 257 -3.05 0.79 18.09
C PRO A 257 -1.55 0.52 18.04
N LYS A 258 -0.85 0.83 19.13
CA LYS A 258 0.57 0.54 19.29
C LYS A 258 0.80 -0.95 19.42
N MET A 259 1.75 -1.47 18.62
CA MET A 259 2.12 -2.86 18.57
C MET A 259 3.47 -3.13 19.25
N GLY A 260 3.80 -4.40 19.47
CA GLY A 260 5.09 -4.83 20.00
C GLY A 260 5.23 -4.74 21.51
N LYS A 261 4.14 -4.53 22.24
CA LYS A 261 4.17 -4.46 23.72
C LYS A 261 4.17 -5.83 24.40
N LYS A 262 3.43 -6.79 23.83
CA LYS A 262 3.30 -8.14 24.40
C LYS A 262 4.21 -9.12 23.68
N ALA A 263 4.30 -9.06 22.35
CA ALA A 263 5.02 -10.02 21.55
C ALA A 263 5.84 -9.37 20.44
N TYR A 264 7.03 -9.91 20.22
CA TYR A 264 7.92 -9.60 19.10
C TYR A 264 7.47 -10.40 17.87
N PHE A 265 7.36 -9.78 16.71
CA PHE A 265 6.83 -10.42 15.53
C PHE A 265 7.93 -10.76 14.51
N VAL A 266 8.04 -12.03 14.18
CA VAL A 266 8.98 -12.57 13.20
C VAL A 266 8.24 -13.10 11.99
N ALA A 267 8.64 -12.69 10.79
CA ALA A 267 8.07 -13.15 9.54
C ALA A 267 9.09 -13.99 8.75
N ILE A 268 8.67 -15.19 8.33
CA ILE A 268 9.50 -16.15 7.59
C ILE A 268 8.78 -16.54 6.30
N PRO A 269 9.15 -15.97 5.16
CA PRO A 269 8.51 -16.27 3.89
C PRO A 269 8.90 -17.67 3.36
N THR A 270 7.95 -18.31 2.67
CA THR A 270 8.14 -19.57 1.93
C THR A 270 7.98 -19.40 0.42
N SER A 271 7.77 -18.19 -0.03
CA SER A 271 7.66 -17.81 -1.44
C SER A 271 8.41 -16.51 -1.70
N SER A 272 8.92 -16.34 -2.91
CA SER A 272 9.57 -15.10 -3.36
C SER A 272 8.57 -14.30 -4.20
N GLY A 273 7.74 -13.47 -3.55
CA GLY A 273 6.65 -12.77 -4.23
C GLY A 273 6.15 -11.55 -3.46
N THR A 274 5.37 -11.78 -2.42
CA THR A 274 4.59 -10.73 -1.77
C THR A 274 5.40 -9.71 -0.99
N GLY A 275 6.59 -10.08 -0.49
CA GLY A 275 7.38 -9.21 0.39
C GLY A 275 6.70 -8.90 1.73
N SER A 276 5.65 -9.66 2.13
CA SER A 276 4.89 -9.38 3.36
C SER A 276 5.75 -9.41 4.62
N GLU A 277 6.89 -10.10 4.59
CA GLU A 277 7.86 -10.15 5.68
C GLU A 277 8.50 -8.79 6.01
N VAL A 278 8.43 -7.85 5.09
CA VAL A 278 9.03 -6.50 5.23
C VAL A 278 8.04 -5.37 4.96
N THR A 279 6.74 -5.66 4.94
CA THR A 279 5.71 -4.67 4.62
C THR A 279 4.76 -4.40 5.78
N PRO A 280 4.22 -3.18 5.88
CA PRO A 280 3.27 -2.77 6.91
C PRO A 280 1.81 -3.08 6.54
N PHE A 281 1.59 -4.02 5.63
CA PHE A 281 0.27 -4.34 5.09
C PHE A 281 -0.19 -5.71 5.56
N ALA A 282 -1.51 -5.86 5.71
CA ALA A 282 -2.18 -7.15 5.87
C ALA A 282 -3.55 -7.10 5.21
N ILE A 283 -3.88 -8.12 4.42
CA ILE A 283 -5.18 -8.24 3.76
C ILE A 283 -5.94 -9.38 4.41
N ILE A 284 -7.14 -9.09 4.89
CA ILE A 284 -8.02 -10.07 5.53
C ILE A 284 -9.40 -10.00 4.88
N THR A 285 -10.05 -11.16 4.72
CA THR A 285 -11.39 -11.25 4.15
C THR A 285 -12.43 -11.37 5.26
N ASP A 286 -13.38 -10.46 5.27
CA ASP A 286 -14.60 -10.63 6.07
C ASP A 286 -15.53 -11.59 5.34
N GLN A 287 -15.75 -12.75 5.92
CA GLN A 287 -16.58 -13.81 5.32
C GLN A 287 -18.07 -13.50 5.34
N ASP A 288 -18.53 -12.66 6.27
CA ASP A 288 -19.94 -12.32 6.40
C ASP A 288 -20.38 -11.35 5.32
N THR A 289 -19.48 -10.44 4.93
CA THR A 289 -19.75 -9.42 3.91
C THR A 289 -19.08 -9.72 2.57
N GLY A 290 -18.11 -10.64 2.51
CA GLY A 290 -17.28 -10.91 1.34
C GLY A 290 -16.29 -9.79 1.02
N VAL A 291 -16.15 -8.80 1.89
CA VAL A 291 -15.27 -7.64 1.69
C VAL A 291 -13.84 -7.97 2.12
N LYS A 292 -12.88 -7.60 1.28
CA LYS A 292 -11.45 -7.63 1.63
C LYS A 292 -11.07 -6.33 2.33
N TRP A 293 -10.56 -6.46 3.53
CA TRP A 293 -10.12 -5.36 4.37
C TRP A 293 -8.60 -5.21 4.27
N PRO A 294 -8.11 -4.20 3.55
CA PRO A 294 -6.69 -3.88 3.57
C PRO A 294 -6.36 -3.09 4.84
N LEU A 295 -5.55 -3.65 5.69
CA LEU A 295 -4.96 -2.95 6.81
C LEU A 295 -3.58 -2.42 6.40
N ALA A 296 -3.32 -1.17 6.71
CA ALA A 296 -2.09 -0.50 6.35
C ALA A 296 -1.65 0.44 7.47
N ASP A 297 -0.71 0.00 8.28
CA ASP A 297 -0.01 0.86 9.23
C ASP A 297 1.36 0.28 9.56
N TYR A 298 2.36 1.14 9.75
CA TYR A 298 3.71 0.71 10.11
C TYR A 298 3.80 0.00 11.47
N GLU A 299 2.76 0.02 12.27
CA GLU A 299 2.65 -0.79 13.47
C GLU A 299 2.50 -2.30 13.15
N LEU A 300 2.04 -2.65 11.92
CA LEU A 300 1.99 -4.03 11.44
C LEU A 300 3.29 -4.52 10.78
N LEU A 301 4.29 -3.64 10.67
CA LEU A 301 5.57 -4.05 10.11
C LEU A 301 6.21 -5.09 11.02
N PRO A 302 6.64 -6.27 10.50
CA PRO A 302 7.36 -7.25 11.32
C PRO A 302 8.61 -6.65 11.96
N ASP A 303 8.91 -7.06 13.18
CA ASP A 303 10.14 -6.64 13.85
C ASP A 303 11.36 -7.30 13.23
N MET A 304 11.23 -8.59 12.83
CA MET A 304 12.30 -9.35 12.19
C MET A 304 11.76 -10.10 10.97
N ALA A 305 12.51 -10.06 9.88
CA ALA A 305 12.28 -10.89 8.70
C ALA A 305 13.41 -11.93 8.57
N ILE A 306 13.06 -13.19 8.26
CA ILE A 306 14.04 -14.27 8.05
C ILE A 306 13.83 -14.87 6.66
N VAL A 307 14.61 -14.39 5.70
CA VAL A 307 14.54 -14.76 4.28
C VAL A 307 15.50 -15.91 4.02
N ASP A 308 15.16 -17.10 4.48
CA ASP A 308 15.97 -18.33 4.27
C ASP A 308 15.52 -19.05 3.00
N THR A 309 16.38 -19.09 2.01
CA THR A 309 16.14 -19.72 0.71
C THR A 309 15.74 -21.19 0.82
N ASN A 310 16.15 -21.91 1.90
CA ASN A 310 15.73 -23.29 2.11
C ASN A 310 14.20 -23.43 2.12
N ASN A 311 13.48 -22.47 2.65
CA ASN A 311 12.02 -22.48 2.72
C ASN A 311 11.34 -22.32 1.37
N MET A 312 12.08 -21.86 0.34
CA MET A 312 11.56 -21.54 -0.99
C MET A 312 11.98 -22.56 -2.07
N MET A 313 12.88 -23.49 -1.72
CA MET A 313 13.43 -24.47 -2.69
C MET A 313 12.36 -25.41 -3.27
N SER A 314 11.30 -25.70 -2.52
CA SER A 314 10.21 -26.58 -2.95
C SER A 314 9.11 -25.88 -3.75
N ALA A 315 9.22 -24.57 -3.99
CA ALA A 315 8.20 -23.82 -4.70
C ALA A 315 8.00 -24.35 -6.14
N PRO A 316 6.77 -24.77 -6.51
CA PRO A 316 6.53 -25.33 -7.83
C PRO A 316 6.64 -24.25 -8.91
N LYS A 317 6.86 -24.67 -10.17
CA LYS A 317 7.05 -23.76 -11.33
C LYS A 317 5.94 -22.72 -11.46
N GLY A 318 4.69 -23.12 -11.25
CA GLY A 318 3.55 -22.22 -11.32
C GLY A 318 3.63 -21.08 -10.30
N LEU A 319 3.98 -21.41 -9.06
CA LEU A 319 4.19 -20.42 -8.00
C LEU A 319 5.42 -19.56 -8.29
N THR A 320 6.55 -20.17 -8.67
CA THR A 320 7.78 -19.44 -9.02
C THR A 320 7.54 -18.37 -10.09
N ARG A 321 6.79 -18.73 -11.15
CA ARG A 321 6.43 -17.78 -12.21
C ARG A 321 5.54 -16.66 -11.70
N ALA A 322 4.44 -17.02 -11.06
CA ALA A 322 3.46 -16.04 -10.61
C ALA A 322 4.06 -15.07 -9.59
N SER A 323 4.74 -15.61 -8.57
CA SER A 323 5.37 -14.77 -7.55
C SER A 323 6.54 -13.95 -8.09
N GLY A 324 7.32 -14.47 -9.03
CA GLY A 324 8.43 -13.73 -9.63
C GLY A 324 7.98 -12.54 -10.48
N ILE A 325 6.88 -12.67 -11.24
CA ILE A 325 6.29 -11.52 -11.96
C ILE A 325 5.65 -10.53 -10.97
N ASP A 326 5.14 -11.00 -9.86
CA ASP A 326 4.64 -10.15 -8.80
C ASP A 326 5.76 -9.26 -8.22
N VAL A 327 6.94 -9.85 -7.94
CA VAL A 327 8.14 -9.09 -7.54
C VAL A 327 8.52 -8.01 -8.56
N MET A 328 8.49 -8.38 -9.85
CA MET A 328 8.75 -7.42 -10.93
C MET A 328 7.77 -6.26 -10.89
N THR A 329 6.49 -6.56 -10.72
CA THR A 329 5.43 -5.54 -10.69
C THR A 329 5.58 -4.64 -9.46
N HIS A 330 5.83 -5.21 -8.27
CA HIS A 330 6.11 -4.45 -7.06
C HIS A 330 7.27 -3.47 -7.24
N ALA A 331 8.38 -3.94 -7.81
CA ALA A 331 9.56 -3.13 -8.02
C ALA A 331 9.32 -2.01 -9.04
N ILE A 332 8.67 -2.31 -10.17
CA ILE A 332 8.34 -1.31 -11.19
C ILE A 332 7.39 -0.25 -10.62
N GLU A 333 6.31 -0.66 -9.95
CA GLU A 333 5.36 0.31 -9.39
C GLU A 333 5.97 1.16 -8.27
N ALA A 334 6.80 0.57 -7.42
CA ALA A 334 7.54 1.34 -6.40
C ALA A 334 8.47 2.39 -7.03
N TYR A 335 9.14 2.02 -8.12
CA TYR A 335 10.07 2.90 -8.83
C TYR A 335 9.37 4.07 -9.52
N VAL A 336 8.21 3.85 -10.15
CA VAL A 336 7.45 4.91 -10.83
C VAL A 336 6.45 5.61 -9.93
N SER A 337 6.44 5.31 -8.64
CA SER A 337 5.53 5.91 -7.68
C SER A 337 5.84 7.39 -7.47
N MET A 338 4.79 8.20 -7.29
CA MET A 338 4.96 9.59 -6.85
C MET A 338 5.62 9.73 -5.47
N MET A 339 5.74 8.62 -4.73
CA MET A 339 6.35 8.54 -3.41
C MET A 339 7.72 7.87 -3.44
N ALA A 340 8.26 7.62 -4.63
CA ALA A 340 9.60 7.10 -4.83
C ALA A 340 10.66 8.05 -4.24
N SER A 341 11.78 7.48 -3.85
CA SER A 341 12.92 8.18 -3.28
C SER A 341 14.20 7.46 -3.65
N ASP A 342 15.35 8.12 -3.56
CA ASP A 342 16.66 7.50 -3.82
C ASP A 342 16.84 6.16 -3.06
N TYR A 343 16.27 6.06 -1.86
CA TYR A 343 16.31 4.84 -1.06
C TYR A 343 15.47 3.71 -1.66
N THR A 344 14.24 4.01 -2.06
CA THR A 344 13.32 3.02 -2.64
C THR A 344 13.73 2.65 -4.06
N ASP A 345 14.26 3.61 -4.82
CA ASP A 345 14.71 3.43 -6.20
C ASP A 345 15.90 2.47 -6.28
N GLY A 346 16.88 2.63 -5.39
CA GLY A 346 18.01 1.71 -5.31
C GLY A 346 17.59 0.27 -5.06
N LEU A 347 16.59 0.05 -4.19
CA LEU A 347 16.02 -1.26 -3.89
C LEU A 347 15.22 -1.81 -5.08
N ALA A 348 14.36 -0.98 -5.66
CA ALA A 348 13.48 -1.35 -6.78
C ALA A 348 14.29 -1.73 -8.03
N LEU A 349 15.23 -0.90 -8.44
CA LEU A 349 16.10 -1.16 -9.60
C LEU A 349 16.93 -2.44 -9.40
N LYS A 350 17.48 -2.64 -8.21
CA LYS A 350 18.20 -3.87 -7.92
C LYS A 350 17.30 -5.09 -8.00
N ALA A 351 16.08 -5.01 -7.46
CA ALA A 351 15.11 -6.10 -7.55
C ALA A 351 14.75 -6.41 -9.01
N ILE A 352 14.47 -5.40 -9.84
CA ILE A 352 14.21 -5.56 -11.28
C ILE A 352 15.35 -6.33 -11.97
N LYS A 353 16.60 -5.90 -11.78
CA LYS A 353 17.75 -6.57 -12.36
C LYS A 353 17.85 -8.03 -11.94
N LEU A 354 17.67 -8.32 -10.66
CA LEU A 354 17.69 -9.70 -10.14
C LEU A 354 16.57 -10.56 -10.73
N VAL A 355 15.36 -10.02 -10.87
CA VAL A 355 14.24 -10.77 -11.47
C VAL A 355 14.52 -11.10 -12.93
N PHE A 356 15.01 -10.14 -13.73
CA PHE A 356 15.35 -10.40 -15.14
C PHE A 356 16.41 -11.48 -15.29
N GLU A 357 17.41 -11.48 -14.43
CA GLU A 357 18.52 -12.43 -14.49
C GLU A 357 18.14 -13.81 -13.95
N TYR A 358 17.48 -13.87 -12.82
CA TYR A 358 17.33 -15.11 -12.05
C TYR A 358 15.96 -15.78 -12.13
N LEU A 359 14.87 -15.06 -12.43
CA LEU A 359 13.55 -15.67 -12.58
C LEU A 359 13.51 -16.73 -13.69
N PRO A 360 14.08 -16.50 -14.89
CA PRO A 360 14.13 -17.52 -15.93
C PRO A 360 14.91 -18.76 -15.50
N ARG A 361 15.99 -18.61 -14.76
CA ARG A 361 16.80 -19.70 -14.20
C ARG A 361 16.01 -20.48 -13.15
N ALA A 362 15.44 -19.83 -12.15
CA ALA A 362 14.64 -20.45 -11.10
C ALA A 362 13.40 -21.16 -11.64
N TYR A 363 12.80 -20.64 -12.72
CA TYR A 363 11.68 -21.27 -13.41
C TYR A 363 12.11 -22.52 -14.19
N LYS A 364 13.25 -22.46 -14.88
CA LYS A 364 13.80 -23.58 -15.66
C LYS A 364 14.24 -24.73 -14.75
N ASP A 365 14.99 -24.41 -13.71
CA ASP A 365 15.48 -25.35 -12.70
C ASP A 365 15.12 -24.84 -11.30
N GLY A 366 14.16 -25.52 -10.67
CA GLY A 366 13.73 -25.19 -9.30
C GLY A 366 14.80 -25.49 -8.23
N ASN A 367 15.84 -26.26 -8.57
CA ASN A 367 16.95 -26.60 -7.67
C ASN A 367 18.16 -25.67 -7.84
N ASP A 368 18.10 -24.69 -8.75
CA ASP A 368 19.13 -23.66 -8.86
C ASP A 368 19.13 -22.77 -7.61
N VAL A 369 19.97 -23.13 -6.66
CA VAL A 369 20.06 -22.47 -5.35
C VAL A 369 20.40 -21.00 -5.48
N GLU A 370 21.32 -20.65 -6.38
CA GLU A 370 21.72 -19.26 -6.60
C GLU A 370 20.53 -18.44 -7.12
N ALA A 371 19.82 -18.96 -8.12
CA ALA A 371 18.67 -18.29 -8.67
C ALA A 371 17.55 -18.15 -7.62
N ARG A 372 17.30 -19.15 -6.80
CA ARG A 372 16.33 -19.08 -5.69
C ARG A 372 16.72 -18.04 -4.65
N ASP A 373 18.01 -17.98 -4.29
CA ASP A 373 18.53 -17.02 -3.32
C ASP A 373 18.37 -15.57 -3.82
N HIS A 374 18.73 -15.33 -5.07
CA HIS A 374 18.55 -14.02 -5.67
C HIS A 374 17.09 -13.64 -5.85
N MET A 375 16.20 -14.58 -6.16
CA MET A 375 14.76 -14.30 -6.23
C MET A 375 14.18 -13.99 -4.84
N ALA A 376 14.64 -14.65 -3.78
CA ALA A 376 14.25 -14.34 -2.41
C ALA A 376 14.68 -12.92 -2.02
N ASN A 377 15.92 -12.57 -2.32
CA ASN A 377 16.45 -11.24 -2.08
C ASN A 377 15.70 -10.17 -2.91
N ALA A 378 15.38 -10.46 -4.19
CA ALA A 378 14.61 -9.55 -5.03
C ALA A 378 13.21 -9.28 -4.46
N SER A 379 12.53 -10.33 -3.96
CA SER A 379 11.22 -10.21 -3.31
C SER A 379 11.29 -9.32 -2.08
N CYS A 380 12.27 -9.54 -1.21
CA CYS A 380 12.49 -8.73 -0.02
C CYS A 380 12.81 -7.26 -0.37
N MET A 381 13.70 -7.02 -1.34
CA MET A 381 14.04 -5.66 -1.80
C MET A 381 12.84 -4.94 -2.39
N ALA A 382 12.06 -5.60 -3.25
CA ALA A 382 10.83 -5.03 -3.78
C ALA A 382 9.82 -4.74 -2.68
N GLY A 383 9.72 -5.64 -1.68
CA GLY A 383 8.93 -5.45 -0.47
C GLY A 383 9.30 -4.18 0.29
N LEU A 384 10.58 -4.00 0.59
CA LEU A 384 11.11 -2.80 1.25
C LEU A 384 10.86 -1.52 0.44
N ALA A 385 10.97 -1.61 -0.90
CA ALA A 385 10.70 -0.49 -1.78
C ALA A 385 9.23 -0.08 -1.73
N PHE A 386 8.30 -0.99 -2.04
CA PHE A 386 6.89 -0.63 -2.10
C PHE A 386 6.25 -0.40 -0.72
N ALA A 387 6.79 -0.97 0.35
CA ALA A 387 6.37 -0.64 1.71
C ALA A 387 6.49 0.86 2.01
N ASN A 388 7.40 1.54 1.34
CA ASN A 388 7.71 2.95 1.55
C ASN A 388 7.33 3.85 0.35
N ALA A 389 7.29 3.32 -0.87
CA ALA A 389 6.88 4.05 -2.08
C ALA A 389 5.43 3.74 -2.49
N PHE A 390 4.81 2.71 -1.93
CA PHE A 390 3.48 2.19 -2.29
C PHE A 390 3.43 1.58 -3.71
N LEU A 391 2.22 1.24 -4.12
CA LEU A 391 1.92 0.62 -5.41
C LEU A 391 1.05 1.56 -6.25
N GLY A 392 0.77 1.18 -7.49
CA GLY A 392 0.06 2.00 -8.46
C GLY A 392 -1.16 1.33 -9.09
N VAL A 393 -1.43 1.72 -10.32
CA VAL A 393 -2.61 1.31 -11.09
C VAL A 393 -2.60 -0.18 -11.41
N ASN A 394 -1.42 -0.79 -11.58
CA ASN A 394 -1.33 -2.20 -11.93
C ASN A 394 -1.93 -3.09 -10.84
N HIS A 395 -1.50 -2.92 -9.60
CA HIS A 395 -2.05 -3.66 -8.47
C HIS A 395 -3.53 -3.35 -8.24
N SER A 396 -3.95 -2.10 -8.43
CA SER A 396 -5.35 -1.71 -8.33
C SER A 396 -6.24 -2.50 -9.32
N LEU A 397 -5.80 -2.64 -10.57
CA LEU A 397 -6.49 -3.42 -11.58
C LEU A 397 -6.41 -4.94 -11.30
N ALA A 398 -5.23 -5.43 -10.92
CA ALA A 398 -4.99 -6.84 -10.64
C ALA A 398 -5.85 -7.35 -9.46
N HIS A 399 -6.04 -6.55 -8.42
CA HIS A 399 -6.94 -6.89 -7.30
C HIS A 399 -8.38 -7.08 -7.78
N LYS A 400 -8.87 -6.24 -8.69
CA LYS A 400 -10.22 -6.39 -9.26
C LYS A 400 -10.32 -7.63 -10.15
N LEU A 401 -9.34 -7.87 -11.02
CA LEU A 401 -9.28 -9.08 -11.85
C LEU A 401 -9.24 -10.35 -10.98
N GLY A 402 -8.43 -10.35 -9.92
CA GLY A 402 -8.37 -11.46 -8.98
C GLY A 402 -9.68 -11.70 -8.26
N ALA A 403 -10.35 -10.65 -7.80
CA ALA A 403 -11.64 -10.76 -7.11
C ALA A 403 -12.77 -11.25 -8.01
N PHE A 404 -12.89 -10.73 -9.24
CA PHE A 404 -13.97 -11.09 -10.16
C PHE A 404 -13.75 -12.39 -10.93
N HIS A 405 -12.51 -12.73 -11.25
CA HIS A 405 -12.18 -13.86 -12.13
C HIS A 405 -11.39 -14.96 -11.42
N HIS A 406 -11.15 -14.84 -10.11
CA HIS A 406 -10.38 -15.79 -9.30
C HIS A 406 -8.99 -16.11 -9.87
N LEU A 407 -8.36 -15.11 -10.50
CA LEU A 407 -7.00 -15.25 -11.03
C LEU A 407 -5.99 -15.20 -9.86
N PRO A 408 -4.95 -16.06 -9.88
CA PRO A 408 -3.83 -15.92 -8.97
C PRO A 408 -3.20 -14.53 -9.09
N HIS A 409 -2.87 -13.91 -7.96
CA HIS A 409 -2.47 -12.50 -7.86
C HIS A 409 -1.35 -12.12 -8.85
N GLY A 410 -0.23 -12.86 -8.86
CA GLY A 410 0.87 -12.57 -9.78
C GLY A 410 0.52 -12.77 -11.26
N ILE A 411 -0.47 -13.63 -11.58
CA ILE A 411 -0.97 -13.77 -12.96
C ILE A 411 -1.84 -12.55 -13.32
N ALA A 412 -2.69 -12.09 -12.41
CA ALA A 412 -3.50 -10.89 -12.62
C ALA A 412 -2.59 -9.67 -12.86
N ASN A 413 -1.52 -9.54 -12.08
CA ASN A 413 -0.50 -8.50 -12.27
C ASN A 413 0.17 -8.60 -13.66
N ALA A 414 0.59 -9.81 -14.06
CA ALA A 414 1.26 -10.03 -15.34
C ALA A 414 0.39 -9.64 -16.55
N VAL A 415 -0.92 -9.88 -16.47
CA VAL A 415 -1.86 -9.60 -17.58
C VAL A 415 -1.96 -8.11 -17.87
N VAL A 416 -1.95 -7.27 -16.87
CA VAL A 416 -2.15 -5.82 -17.04
C VAL A 416 -0.84 -5.01 -17.06
N LEU A 417 0.28 -5.61 -16.65
CA LEU A 417 1.55 -4.90 -16.45
C LEU A 417 2.01 -4.14 -17.70
N LEU A 418 2.03 -4.80 -18.85
CA LEU A 418 2.55 -4.20 -20.09
C LEU A 418 1.68 -3.02 -20.54
N ASP A 419 0.37 -3.13 -20.40
CA ASP A 419 -0.55 -2.06 -20.80
C ASP A 419 -0.48 -0.87 -19.84
N VAL A 420 -0.32 -1.13 -18.55
CA VAL A 420 -0.08 -0.07 -17.55
C VAL A 420 1.25 0.63 -17.81
N MET A 421 2.32 -0.11 -18.11
CA MET A 421 3.61 0.49 -18.48
C MET A 421 3.49 1.37 -19.74
N ARG A 422 2.82 0.87 -20.78
CA ARG A 422 2.56 1.66 -21.99
C ARG A 422 1.73 2.90 -21.71
N TYR A 423 0.71 2.78 -20.88
CA TYR A 423 -0.10 3.92 -20.45
C TYR A 423 0.74 4.96 -19.72
N ASN A 424 1.55 4.53 -18.76
CA ASN A 424 2.40 5.42 -17.98
C ASN A 424 3.50 6.09 -18.82
N SER A 425 3.99 5.43 -19.89
CA SER A 425 5.03 5.96 -20.81
C SER A 425 4.47 6.76 -21.99
N ALA A 426 3.15 6.88 -22.13
CA ALA A 426 2.55 7.64 -23.23
C ALA A 426 2.80 9.15 -23.06
N GLU A 427 3.17 9.83 -24.17
CA GLU A 427 3.40 11.30 -24.18
C GLU A 427 2.15 12.10 -23.75
N VAL A 428 0.97 11.59 -24.08
CA VAL A 428 -0.31 12.16 -23.68
C VAL A 428 -1.23 11.01 -23.28
N PRO A 429 -1.51 10.82 -21.99
CA PRO A 429 -2.51 9.85 -21.57
C PRO A 429 -3.86 10.20 -22.18
N THR A 430 -4.44 9.29 -22.95
CA THR A 430 -5.62 9.52 -23.81
C THR A 430 -6.90 9.90 -23.06
N LYS A 431 -6.92 9.83 -21.72
CA LYS A 431 -8.12 10.12 -20.92
C LYS A 431 -7.93 11.10 -19.76
N MET A 432 -6.72 11.48 -19.41
CA MET A 432 -6.48 12.31 -18.23
C MET A 432 -5.93 13.70 -18.57
N GLY A 433 -5.93 14.09 -19.85
CA GLY A 433 -5.28 15.32 -20.27
C GLY A 433 -3.80 15.32 -19.88
N THR A 434 -3.03 16.18 -20.43
CA THR A 434 -1.61 16.37 -20.12
C THR A 434 -1.41 16.68 -18.64
N PHE A 435 -1.19 15.67 -17.81
CA PHE A 435 -0.45 15.86 -16.59
C PHE A 435 1.03 15.61 -16.87
N PRO A 436 1.84 16.65 -17.06
CA PRO A 436 3.26 16.51 -17.33
C PRO A 436 3.99 15.68 -16.27
N GLN A 437 3.45 15.64 -15.05
CA GLN A 437 4.01 14.89 -13.94
C GLN A 437 3.96 13.37 -14.11
N TYR A 438 2.98 12.82 -14.82
CA TYR A 438 2.97 11.38 -15.09
C TYR A 438 3.93 10.99 -16.22
N GLN A 439 4.16 11.90 -17.15
CA GLN A 439 5.20 11.71 -18.17
C GLN A 439 6.60 11.70 -17.57
N TYR A 440 6.85 12.56 -16.58
CA TYR A 440 8.17 12.68 -15.96
C TYR A 440 8.60 11.43 -15.20
N CYS A 441 7.68 10.69 -14.58
CA CYS A 441 8.09 9.54 -13.79
C CYS A 441 8.66 8.40 -14.64
N LEU A 442 8.08 8.06 -15.78
CA LEU A 442 8.53 6.92 -16.58
C LEU A 442 9.58 7.29 -17.64
N LEU A 443 9.51 8.46 -18.26
CA LEU A 443 10.56 8.94 -19.15
C LEU A 443 11.89 9.17 -18.42
N TYR A 444 11.81 9.77 -17.22
CA TYR A 444 13.01 10.00 -16.41
C TYR A 444 13.61 8.69 -15.86
N THR A 445 12.75 7.69 -15.60
CA THR A 445 13.17 6.41 -15.05
C THR A 445 13.53 5.39 -16.11
N SER A 446 12.98 5.47 -17.34
CA SER A 446 13.41 4.60 -18.44
C SER A 446 14.80 4.96 -18.94
N ASP A 447 15.16 6.25 -18.99
CA ASP A 447 16.51 6.70 -19.35
C ASP A 447 17.56 6.27 -18.30
N ALA A 448 17.17 6.22 -17.01
CA ALA A 448 18.05 5.73 -15.94
C ALA A 448 18.18 4.19 -15.90
N ALA A 449 17.31 3.45 -16.57
CA ALA A 449 17.38 1.99 -16.67
C ALA A 449 18.26 1.52 -17.84
N ASP A 450 18.54 2.41 -18.81
CA ASP A 450 19.41 2.14 -19.96
C ASP A 450 20.89 2.49 -19.68
N GLU A 451 21.22 3.17 -18.56
CA GLU A 451 22.55 3.33 -18.01
C GLU A 451 22.90 2.24 -16.97
#